data_b62270dccdfe634f100d07149508105b
#
_entry.id   b62270dccdfe634f100d07149508105b
#
_cell.length_a   1.000
_cell.length_b   1.000
_cell.length_c   1.000
_cell.angle_alpha   90.00
_cell.angle_beta   90.00
_cell.angle_gamma   90.00
#
_symmetry.space_group_name_H-M   'P 1'
#
loop_
_entity.id
_entity.type
_entity.pdbx_description
1 polymer ?
#
loop_
_entity_poly.entity_id
_entity_poly.type
_entity_poly.pdbx_seq_one_letter_code
_entity_poly.pdbx_strand_id
1 'polypeptide(L)'
;MLEHKGIAFKRTDLLPVISKGVLRGLGFPRNTVPAIKIDGEKVQGSREIARTLDRLQPEPSLLPADPAERAAVEEAERFGDEELQHPIRQILWWSIKRDKAPLRSYSEGAKLGVPLSLAMKTAAPVVALSARFNEASDENVRRDLSSLPGLLDRVDAWIGSGVLNGEQLNAADFQIAPSLGLAMTLDDLRPAIESRPAAELAKRVVPNYPGKTPPILPPAWLQQLRDTTTA
;
A
#
# COMPACT_ATOMS: atom_id res chain seq x y z
N MET A 1 -8.70 7.82 -4.13
CA MET A 1 -10.18 7.79 -4.13
C MET A 1 -10.82 9.15 -3.87
N LEU A 2 -10.63 9.81 -2.72
CA LEU A 2 -11.26 11.11 -2.43
C LEU A 2 -10.91 12.19 -3.47
N GLU A 3 -9.62 12.36 -3.78
CA GLU A 3 -9.17 13.29 -4.83
C GLU A 3 -9.73 12.92 -6.22
N HIS A 4 -9.76 11.65 -6.55
CA HIS A 4 -10.32 11.15 -7.80
C HIS A 4 -11.81 11.50 -7.97
N LYS A 5 -12.55 11.46 -6.87
CA LYS A 5 -13.98 11.87 -6.83
C LYS A 5 -14.16 13.38 -6.64
N GLY A 6 -13.10 14.17 -6.55
CA GLY A 6 -13.21 15.62 -6.31
C GLY A 6 -13.74 16.00 -4.92
N ILE A 7 -13.72 15.06 -3.97
CA ILE A 7 -14.21 15.30 -2.61
C ILE A 7 -13.12 15.99 -1.80
N ALA A 8 -13.42 17.18 -1.27
CA ALA A 8 -12.51 17.90 -0.38
C ALA A 8 -12.38 17.18 0.97
N PHE A 9 -11.16 17.02 1.47
CA PHE A 9 -10.91 16.34 2.73
C PHE A 9 -9.71 16.92 3.49
N LYS A 10 -9.68 16.67 4.80
CA LYS A 10 -8.54 16.96 5.66
C LYS A 10 -7.85 15.65 6.01
N ARG A 11 -6.56 15.52 5.64
CA ARG A 11 -5.73 14.36 5.98
C ARG A 11 -5.03 14.56 7.31
N THR A 12 -5.00 13.49 8.12
CA THR A 12 -4.18 13.38 9.33
C THR A 12 -3.45 12.05 9.28
N ASP A 13 -2.13 12.08 9.41
CA ASP A 13 -1.31 10.88 9.43
C ASP A 13 -1.09 10.44 10.88
N LEU A 14 -1.23 9.15 11.12
CA LEU A 14 -1.08 8.56 12.45
C LEU A 14 0.15 7.65 12.50
N LEU A 15 0.97 7.82 13.52
CA LEU A 15 2.03 6.86 13.80
C LEU A 15 1.44 5.48 14.13
N PRO A 16 2.01 4.38 13.62
CA PRO A 16 1.44 3.03 13.77
C PRO A 16 1.09 2.64 15.21
N VAL A 17 1.93 3.03 16.17
CA VAL A 17 1.74 2.66 17.59
C VAL A 17 0.62 3.43 18.27
N ILE A 18 0.49 4.72 17.96
CA ILE A 18 -0.53 5.58 18.59
C ILE A 18 -1.87 5.54 17.85
N SER A 19 -1.89 5.07 16.61
CA SER A 19 -3.10 5.01 15.77
C SER A 19 -4.26 4.29 16.48
N LYS A 20 -3.97 3.19 17.17
CA LYS A 20 -4.97 2.41 17.90
C LYS A 20 -5.69 3.24 18.98
N GLY A 21 -4.90 3.98 19.79
CA GLY A 21 -5.45 4.84 20.85
C GLY A 21 -6.26 6.02 20.28
N VAL A 22 -5.73 6.67 19.25
CA VAL A 22 -6.38 7.80 18.58
C VAL A 22 -7.71 7.36 17.93
N LEU A 23 -7.71 6.27 17.16
CA LEU A 23 -8.93 5.77 16.51
C LEU A 23 -10.00 5.38 17.54
N ARG A 24 -9.60 4.72 18.64
CA ARG A 24 -10.51 4.38 19.73
C ARG A 24 -11.08 5.63 20.41
N GLY A 25 -10.23 6.62 20.70
CA GLY A 25 -10.67 7.91 21.27
C GLY A 25 -11.62 8.68 20.35
N LEU A 26 -11.46 8.55 19.04
CA LEU A 26 -12.36 9.10 18.03
C LEU A 26 -13.63 8.23 17.83
N GLY A 27 -13.75 7.10 18.53
CA GLY A 27 -14.90 6.20 18.49
C GLY A 27 -15.02 5.39 17.21
N PHE A 28 -13.90 5.06 16.56
CA PHE A 28 -13.89 4.11 15.45
C PHE A 28 -13.93 2.66 15.98
N PRO A 29 -14.66 1.74 15.30
CA PRO A 29 -14.84 0.38 15.79
C PRO A 29 -13.58 -0.49 15.66
N ARG A 30 -12.70 -0.22 14.69
CA ARG A 30 -11.47 -0.96 14.47
C ARG A 30 -10.22 -0.11 14.75
N ASN A 31 -9.07 -0.76 14.90
CA ASN A 31 -7.79 -0.09 15.19
C ASN A 31 -6.91 0.08 13.93
N THR A 32 -7.52 0.03 12.75
CA THR A 32 -6.83 0.04 11.45
C THR A 32 -7.09 1.32 10.67
N VAL A 33 -6.14 1.70 9.85
CA VAL A 33 -6.26 2.76 8.83
C VAL A 33 -6.30 2.09 7.45
N PRO A 34 -6.91 2.72 6.44
CA PRO A 34 -7.53 4.05 6.46
C PRO A 34 -8.86 4.11 7.23
N ALA A 35 -9.15 5.28 7.79
CA ALA A 35 -10.39 5.57 8.48
C ALA A 35 -10.86 6.98 8.10
N ILE A 36 -12.12 7.15 7.78
CA ILE A 36 -12.70 8.46 7.42
C ILE A 36 -13.93 8.76 8.27
N LYS A 37 -14.19 10.04 8.48
CA LYS A 37 -15.47 10.54 8.96
C LYS A 37 -16.06 11.42 7.87
N ILE A 38 -17.22 11.05 7.36
CA ILE A 38 -17.92 11.75 6.28
C ILE A 38 -19.39 11.87 6.67
N ASP A 39 -19.95 13.09 6.66
CA ASP A 39 -21.33 13.40 7.03
C ASP A 39 -21.78 12.79 8.37
N GLY A 40 -20.86 12.70 9.34
CA GLY A 40 -21.10 12.11 10.66
C GLY A 40 -20.88 10.59 10.72
N GLU A 41 -20.87 9.89 9.60
CA GLU A 41 -20.58 8.46 9.51
C GLU A 41 -19.08 8.17 9.66
N LYS A 42 -18.74 7.09 10.39
CA LYS A 42 -17.36 6.61 10.56
C LYS A 42 -17.16 5.35 9.76
N VAL A 43 -16.28 5.40 8.75
CA VAL A 43 -16.01 4.30 7.84
C VAL A 43 -14.54 3.90 7.93
N GLN A 44 -14.25 2.59 7.99
CA GLN A 44 -12.89 2.06 8.09
C GLN A 44 -12.63 0.93 7.11
N GLY A 45 -11.42 0.95 6.56
CA GLY A 45 -10.96 0.02 5.54
C GLY A 45 -11.20 0.56 4.14
N SER A 46 -10.23 0.36 3.25
CA SER A 46 -10.26 0.88 1.87
C SER A 46 -11.50 0.42 1.10
N ARG A 47 -11.87 -0.84 1.25
CA ARG A 47 -13.04 -1.43 0.57
C ARG A 47 -14.35 -0.80 1.00
N GLU A 48 -14.58 -0.65 2.30
CA GLU A 48 -15.78 0.00 2.84
C GLU A 48 -15.84 1.48 2.46
N ILE A 49 -14.69 2.14 2.47
CA ILE A 49 -14.56 3.54 2.04
C ILE A 49 -14.94 3.67 0.56
N ALA A 50 -14.45 2.80 -0.31
CA ALA A 50 -14.79 2.83 -1.73
C ALA A 50 -16.31 2.74 -1.95
N ARG A 51 -16.99 1.77 -1.30
CA ARG A 51 -18.46 1.59 -1.39
C ARG A 51 -19.22 2.79 -0.85
N THR A 52 -18.74 3.36 0.25
CA THR A 52 -19.37 4.57 0.84
C THR A 52 -19.21 5.76 -0.09
N LEU A 53 -18.05 5.95 -0.69
CA LEU A 53 -17.81 7.05 -1.62
C LEU A 53 -18.67 6.92 -2.89
N ASP A 54 -18.84 5.71 -3.44
CA ASP A 54 -19.72 5.49 -4.58
C ASP A 54 -21.19 5.76 -4.27
N ARG A 55 -21.62 5.40 -3.06
CA ARG A 55 -22.99 5.69 -2.59
C ARG A 55 -23.26 7.20 -2.45
N LEU A 56 -22.28 7.95 -1.93
CA LEU A 56 -22.41 9.40 -1.68
C LEU A 56 -22.21 10.22 -2.96
N GLN A 57 -21.31 9.81 -3.80
CA GLN A 57 -21.00 10.44 -5.09
C GLN A 57 -20.78 9.35 -6.14
N PRO A 58 -21.83 8.98 -6.91
CA PRO A 58 -21.73 7.89 -7.87
C PRO A 58 -20.65 8.10 -8.94
N GLU A 59 -20.46 9.33 -9.41
CA GLU A 59 -19.50 9.62 -10.48
C GLU A 59 -18.24 10.38 -9.97
N PRO A 60 -17.06 10.04 -10.51
CA PRO A 60 -16.75 8.85 -11.30
C PRO A 60 -16.86 7.57 -10.43
N SER A 61 -17.49 6.52 -10.99
CA SER A 61 -17.72 5.26 -10.25
C SER A 61 -16.40 4.54 -9.95
N LEU A 62 -16.26 4.00 -8.73
CA LEU A 62 -15.15 3.14 -8.34
C LEU A 62 -15.42 1.66 -8.61
N LEU A 63 -16.68 1.30 -8.87
CA LEU A 63 -17.09 -0.07 -9.13
C LEU A 63 -17.94 -0.13 -10.41
N PRO A 64 -17.62 -1.00 -11.37
CA PRO A 64 -18.42 -1.16 -12.60
C PRO A 64 -19.89 -1.48 -12.32
N ALA A 65 -20.76 -1.04 -13.21
CA ALA A 65 -22.19 -1.36 -13.15
C ALA A 65 -22.49 -2.79 -13.63
N ASP A 66 -21.70 -3.30 -14.59
CA ASP A 66 -21.82 -4.69 -15.05
C ASP A 66 -21.42 -5.67 -13.94
N PRO A 67 -22.24 -6.69 -13.63
CA PRO A 67 -21.96 -7.61 -12.54
C PRO A 67 -20.69 -8.45 -12.73
N ALA A 68 -20.33 -8.82 -13.95
CA ALA A 68 -19.16 -9.64 -14.22
C ALA A 68 -17.87 -8.81 -14.08
N GLU A 69 -17.86 -7.60 -14.65
CA GLU A 69 -16.76 -6.65 -14.49
C GLU A 69 -16.56 -6.26 -13.02
N ARG A 70 -17.68 -6.01 -12.31
CA ARG A 70 -17.67 -5.71 -10.88
C ARG A 70 -17.05 -6.84 -10.06
N ALA A 71 -17.43 -8.09 -10.34
CA ALA A 71 -16.87 -9.25 -9.66
C ALA A 71 -15.34 -9.36 -9.87
N ALA A 72 -14.87 -9.09 -11.10
CA ALA A 72 -13.44 -9.09 -11.41
C ALA A 72 -12.68 -7.98 -10.66
N VAL A 73 -13.23 -6.76 -10.59
CA VAL A 73 -12.65 -5.65 -9.81
C VAL A 73 -12.64 -5.97 -8.32
N GLU A 74 -13.72 -6.55 -7.77
CA GLU A 74 -13.80 -6.93 -6.35
C GLU A 74 -12.83 -8.08 -6.01
N GLU A 75 -12.56 -8.99 -6.93
CA GLU A 75 -11.52 -10.02 -6.78
C GLU A 75 -10.12 -9.40 -6.75
N ALA A 76 -9.80 -8.51 -7.69
CA ALA A 76 -8.52 -7.82 -7.73
C ALA A 76 -8.31 -6.92 -6.50
N GLU A 77 -9.35 -6.23 -6.02
CA GLU A 77 -9.33 -5.44 -4.80
C GLU A 77 -9.03 -6.32 -3.57
N ARG A 78 -9.68 -7.49 -3.47
CA ARG A 78 -9.44 -8.45 -2.39
C ARG A 78 -8.00 -8.98 -2.42
N PHE A 79 -7.50 -9.35 -3.59
CA PHE A 79 -6.11 -9.76 -3.77
C PHE A 79 -5.12 -8.67 -3.30
N GLY A 80 -5.37 -7.41 -3.67
CA GLY A 80 -4.54 -6.28 -3.24
C GLY A 80 -4.47 -6.15 -1.72
N ASP A 81 -5.59 -6.37 -1.02
CA ASP A 81 -5.72 -6.28 0.44
C ASP A 81 -5.13 -7.50 1.15
N GLU A 82 -5.45 -8.70 0.70
CA GLU A 82 -5.19 -9.95 1.42
C GLU A 82 -3.86 -10.61 1.02
N GLU A 83 -3.44 -10.49 -0.25
CA GLU A 83 -2.29 -11.22 -0.78
C GLU A 83 -1.08 -10.32 -1.10
N LEU A 84 -1.29 -9.15 -1.75
CA LEU A 84 -0.18 -8.31 -2.23
C LEU A 84 0.40 -7.39 -1.15
N GLN A 85 -0.44 -6.78 -0.32
CA GLN A 85 -0.01 -5.72 0.59
C GLN A 85 0.89 -6.25 1.71
N HIS A 86 0.59 -7.41 2.27
CA HIS A 86 1.29 -7.93 3.45
C HIS A 86 2.74 -8.30 3.17
N PRO A 87 3.08 -9.07 2.11
CA PRO A 87 4.47 -9.37 1.74
C PRO A 87 5.33 -8.13 1.58
N ILE A 88 4.83 -7.12 0.88
CA ILE A 88 5.57 -5.87 0.64
C ILE A 88 5.86 -5.14 1.96
N ARG A 89 4.89 -5.11 2.87
CA ARG A 89 5.08 -4.54 4.21
C ARG A 89 6.06 -5.34 5.06
N GLN A 90 6.06 -6.66 4.98
CA GLN A 90 7.02 -7.51 5.68
C GLN A 90 8.45 -7.18 5.24
N ILE A 91 8.70 -7.11 3.93
CA ILE A 91 10.01 -6.77 3.36
C ILE A 91 10.44 -5.36 3.81
N LEU A 92 9.55 -4.36 3.73
CA LEU A 92 9.85 -3.00 4.18
C LEU A 92 10.24 -2.96 5.67
N TRP A 93 9.42 -3.54 6.56
CA TRP A 93 9.67 -3.48 8.00
C TRP A 93 10.89 -4.31 8.41
N TRP A 94 11.20 -5.37 7.68
CA TRP A 94 12.44 -6.13 7.82
C TRP A 94 13.66 -5.24 7.50
N SER A 95 13.59 -4.49 6.41
CA SER A 95 14.64 -3.58 5.96
C SER A 95 14.85 -2.43 6.96
N ILE A 96 13.77 -1.74 7.33
CA ILE A 96 13.81 -0.62 8.29
C ILE A 96 14.27 -1.07 9.70
N LYS A 97 13.98 -2.31 10.10
CA LYS A 97 14.47 -2.84 11.39
C LYS A 97 15.99 -2.98 11.40
N ARG A 98 16.60 -3.27 10.26
CA ARG A 98 18.07 -3.40 10.11
C ARG A 98 18.76 -2.06 9.92
N ASP A 99 18.20 -1.23 9.08
CA ASP A 99 18.64 0.15 8.89
C ASP A 99 17.45 1.11 9.04
N LYS A 100 17.51 1.99 10.05
CA LYS A 100 16.46 2.96 10.35
C LYS A 100 16.60 4.27 9.56
N ALA A 101 17.72 4.49 8.88
CA ALA A 101 17.96 5.74 8.15
C ALA A 101 16.86 6.03 7.11
N PRO A 102 16.36 5.05 6.35
CA PRO A 102 15.27 5.25 5.40
C PRO A 102 13.96 5.78 5.99
N LEU A 103 13.68 5.49 7.27
CA LEU A 103 12.41 5.88 7.91
C LEU A 103 12.14 7.39 7.81
N ARG A 104 13.19 8.21 7.80
CA ARG A 104 13.07 9.65 7.65
C ARG A 104 12.40 10.00 6.31
N SER A 105 12.84 9.40 5.20
CA SER A 105 12.30 9.66 3.86
C SER A 105 10.83 9.28 3.74
N TYR A 106 10.39 8.22 4.43
CA TYR A 106 8.96 7.84 4.50
C TYR A 106 8.11 8.78 5.35
N SER A 107 8.76 9.55 6.22
CA SER A 107 8.08 10.46 7.15
C SER A 107 8.09 11.92 6.67
N GLU A 108 8.79 12.23 5.59
CA GLU A 108 8.82 13.56 5.00
C GLU A 108 7.44 13.91 4.44
N GLY A 109 6.96 15.12 4.78
CA GLY A 109 5.63 15.58 4.40
C GLY A 109 4.47 14.94 5.17
N ALA A 110 4.73 14.01 6.10
CA ALA A 110 3.70 13.44 6.95
C ALA A 110 3.15 14.46 7.95
N LYS A 111 1.82 14.50 8.07
CA LYS A 111 1.10 15.39 9.00
C LYS A 111 0.90 14.70 10.36
N LEU A 112 2.02 14.48 11.08
CA LEU A 112 2.06 13.68 12.31
C LEU A 112 1.58 14.43 13.57
N GLY A 113 1.39 15.74 13.50
CA GLY A 113 1.05 16.56 14.66
C GLY A 113 2.20 16.79 15.66
N VAL A 114 3.39 16.22 15.38
CA VAL A 114 4.62 16.41 16.17
C VAL A 114 5.79 16.67 15.23
N PRO A 115 6.85 17.39 15.67
CA PRO A 115 8.04 17.61 14.87
C PRO A 115 8.70 16.29 14.43
N LEU A 116 9.12 16.20 13.17
CA LEU A 116 9.74 15.00 12.61
C LEU A 116 10.99 14.57 13.40
N SER A 117 11.79 15.53 13.87
CA SER A 117 12.99 15.24 14.71
C SER A 117 12.63 14.51 16.00
N LEU A 118 11.51 14.84 16.64
CA LEU A 118 11.02 14.16 17.83
C LEU A 118 10.50 12.76 17.48
N ALA A 119 9.73 12.64 16.42
CA ALA A 119 9.25 11.35 15.92
C ALA A 119 10.41 10.38 15.63
N MET A 120 11.49 10.88 15.02
CA MET A 120 12.67 10.07 14.72
C MET A 120 13.42 9.62 15.97
N LYS A 121 13.52 10.45 17.01
CA LYS A 121 14.18 10.06 18.30
C LYS A 121 13.44 8.90 18.98
N THR A 122 12.14 8.80 18.82
CA THR A 122 11.29 7.76 19.42
C THR A 122 10.96 6.62 18.46
N ALA A 123 11.59 6.56 17.28
CA ALA A 123 11.25 5.62 16.23
C ALA A 123 11.64 4.16 16.55
N ALA A 124 12.70 3.92 17.34
CA ALA A 124 13.20 2.56 17.56
C ALA A 124 12.16 1.57 18.11
N PRO A 125 11.39 1.87 19.17
CA PRO A 125 10.33 0.99 19.63
C PRO A 125 9.18 0.85 18.62
N VAL A 126 8.86 1.90 17.86
CA VAL A 126 7.84 1.87 16.81
C VAL A 126 8.24 0.91 15.70
N VAL A 127 9.50 0.98 15.24
CA VAL A 127 10.05 0.08 14.23
C VAL A 127 10.04 -1.37 14.71
N ALA A 128 10.52 -1.63 15.95
CA ALA A 128 10.54 -2.98 16.51
C ALA A 128 9.12 -3.59 16.58
N LEU A 129 8.15 -2.80 17.04
CA LEU A 129 6.76 -3.23 17.15
C LEU A 129 6.10 -3.42 15.78
N SER A 130 6.37 -2.52 14.82
CA SER A 130 5.85 -2.63 13.46
C SER A 130 6.42 -3.86 12.75
N ALA A 131 7.72 -4.13 12.88
CA ALA A 131 8.33 -5.34 12.35
C ALA A 131 7.74 -6.62 12.96
N ARG A 132 7.44 -6.61 14.28
CA ARG A 132 6.76 -7.72 14.94
C ARG A 132 5.32 -7.92 14.45
N PHE A 133 4.55 -6.86 14.32
CA PHE A 133 3.16 -6.95 13.84
C PHE A 133 3.05 -7.37 12.37
N ASN A 134 4.06 -7.06 11.55
CA ASN A 134 4.13 -7.50 10.18
C ASN A 134 4.91 -8.82 10.04
N GLU A 135 5.25 -9.51 11.14
CA GLU A 135 5.95 -10.80 11.14
C GLU A 135 7.25 -10.78 10.29
N ALA A 136 7.98 -9.66 10.32
CA ALA A 136 9.14 -9.39 9.48
C ALA A 136 10.37 -10.20 9.93
N SER A 137 10.37 -11.50 9.63
CA SER A 137 11.45 -12.46 9.86
C SER A 137 12.21 -12.77 8.58
N ASP A 138 13.41 -13.35 8.70
CA ASP A 138 14.22 -13.78 7.53
C ASP A 138 13.51 -14.86 6.71
N GLU A 139 12.79 -15.75 7.38
CA GLU A 139 12.04 -16.84 6.75
C GLU A 139 10.88 -16.29 5.92
N ASN A 140 10.05 -15.44 6.54
CA ASN A 140 8.90 -14.85 5.89
C ASN A 140 9.32 -13.98 4.69
N VAL A 141 10.35 -13.12 4.86
CA VAL A 141 10.83 -12.27 3.77
C VAL A 141 11.38 -13.08 2.60
N ARG A 142 12.08 -14.19 2.85
CA ARG A 142 12.52 -15.07 1.76
C ARG A 142 11.35 -15.70 1.01
N ARG A 143 10.34 -16.18 1.74
CA ARG A 143 9.11 -16.69 1.14
C ARG A 143 8.42 -15.63 0.31
N ASP A 144 8.30 -14.41 0.83
CA ASP A 144 7.64 -13.29 0.16
C ASP A 144 8.38 -12.88 -1.12
N LEU A 145 9.71 -12.83 -1.07
CA LEU A 145 10.54 -12.56 -2.26
C LEU A 145 10.37 -13.65 -3.33
N SER A 146 10.21 -14.91 -2.94
CA SER A 146 9.99 -15.99 -3.89
C SER A 146 8.58 -15.99 -4.49
N SER A 147 7.57 -15.48 -3.78
CA SER A 147 6.21 -15.36 -4.29
C SER A 147 5.95 -14.09 -5.10
N LEU A 148 6.78 -13.05 -4.91
CA LEU A 148 6.57 -11.74 -5.52
C LEU A 148 6.43 -11.76 -7.05
N PRO A 149 7.22 -12.51 -7.83
CA PRO A 149 7.02 -12.61 -9.28
C PRO A 149 5.61 -13.02 -9.67
N GLY A 150 5.09 -14.09 -9.05
CA GLY A 150 3.73 -14.57 -9.34
C GLY A 150 2.64 -13.56 -8.93
N LEU A 151 2.85 -12.80 -7.85
CA LEU A 151 1.93 -11.73 -7.46
C LEU A 151 1.93 -10.59 -8.50
N LEU A 152 3.09 -10.24 -9.02
CA LEU A 152 3.22 -9.23 -10.08
C LEU A 152 2.63 -9.72 -11.40
N ASP A 153 2.85 -10.99 -11.79
CA ASP A 153 2.27 -11.59 -12.98
C ASP A 153 0.74 -11.53 -12.96
N ARG A 154 0.13 -11.75 -11.79
CA ARG A 154 -1.33 -11.65 -11.62
C ARG A 154 -1.83 -10.21 -11.79
N VAL A 155 -1.10 -9.22 -11.28
CA VAL A 155 -1.43 -7.80 -11.50
C VAL A 155 -1.31 -7.45 -12.98
N ASP A 156 -0.24 -7.86 -13.65
CA ASP A 156 -0.02 -7.60 -15.08
C ASP A 156 -1.10 -8.26 -15.94
N ALA A 157 -1.56 -9.48 -15.58
CA ALA A 157 -2.67 -10.15 -16.24
C ALA A 157 -3.99 -9.36 -16.12
N TRP A 158 -4.30 -8.79 -14.96
CA TRP A 158 -5.47 -7.94 -14.80
C TRP A 158 -5.37 -6.61 -15.55
N ILE A 159 -4.17 -6.04 -15.67
CA ILE A 159 -3.93 -4.87 -16.52
C ILE A 159 -4.16 -5.26 -17.99
N GLY A 160 -3.60 -6.39 -18.43
CA GLY A 160 -3.76 -6.89 -19.80
C GLY A 160 -5.20 -7.23 -20.18
N SER A 161 -6.03 -7.64 -19.22
CA SER A 161 -7.46 -7.89 -19.42
C SER A 161 -8.35 -6.66 -19.25
N GLY A 162 -7.80 -5.50 -18.87
CA GLY A 162 -8.54 -4.27 -18.68
C GLY A 162 -9.27 -4.16 -17.33
N VAL A 163 -9.09 -5.11 -16.41
CA VAL A 163 -9.64 -5.04 -15.04
C VAL A 163 -8.97 -3.95 -14.23
N LEU A 164 -7.66 -3.75 -14.42
CA LEU A 164 -6.86 -2.69 -13.80
C LEU A 164 -6.35 -1.71 -14.85
N ASN A 165 -6.04 -0.49 -14.40
CA ASN A 165 -5.43 0.57 -15.20
C ASN A 165 -6.21 0.94 -16.47
N GLY A 166 -7.53 0.74 -16.46
CA GLY A 166 -8.44 1.15 -17.53
C GLY A 166 -8.50 2.67 -17.70
N GLU A 167 -9.31 3.15 -18.65
CA GLU A 167 -9.48 4.60 -18.86
C GLU A 167 -9.90 5.29 -17.56
N GLN A 168 -10.89 4.74 -16.88
CA GLN A 168 -11.32 5.15 -15.54
C GLN A 168 -10.72 4.23 -14.48
N LEU A 169 -10.12 4.83 -13.44
CA LEU A 169 -9.59 4.08 -12.30
C LEU A 169 -10.71 3.58 -11.40
N ASN A 170 -10.58 2.36 -10.92
CA ASN A 170 -11.55 1.68 -10.07
C ASN A 170 -11.00 1.38 -8.65
N ALA A 171 -11.81 0.76 -7.79
CA ALA A 171 -11.44 0.46 -6.41
C ALA A 171 -10.19 -0.41 -6.29
N ALA A 172 -10.00 -1.37 -7.20
CA ALA A 172 -8.84 -2.27 -7.19
C ALA A 172 -7.54 -1.54 -7.56
N ASP A 173 -7.59 -0.57 -8.48
CA ASP A 173 -6.44 0.28 -8.80
C ASP A 173 -5.95 1.01 -7.54
N PHE A 174 -6.87 1.60 -6.77
CA PHE A 174 -6.56 2.31 -5.53
C PHE A 174 -6.13 1.39 -4.38
N GLN A 175 -6.43 0.11 -4.44
CA GLN A 175 -5.98 -0.89 -3.45
C GLN A 175 -4.58 -1.42 -3.79
N ILE A 176 -4.31 -1.69 -5.06
CA ILE A 176 -3.09 -2.35 -5.54
C ILE A 176 -1.94 -1.34 -5.73
N ALA A 177 -2.20 -0.21 -6.41
CA ALA A 177 -1.15 0.75 -6.75
C ALA A 177 -0.33 1.28 -5.57
N PRO A 178 -0.90 1.56 -4.38
CA PRO A 178 -0.10 1.98 -3.23
C PRO A 178 0.89 0.90 -2.76
N SER A 179 0.54 -0.38 -2.87
CA SER A 179 1.43 -1.48 -2.53
C SER A 179 2.59 -1.59 -3.53
N LEU A 180 2.31 -1.44 -4.82
CA LEU A 180 3.33 -1.39 -5.86
C LEU A 180 4.24 -0.16 -5.71
N GLY A 181 3.66 1.01 -5.44
CA GLY A 181 4.40 2.24 -5.17
C GLY A 181 5.34 2.07 -3.97
N LEU A 182 4.86 1.45 -2.89
CA LEU A 182 5.68 1.11 -1.74
C LEU A 182 6.83 0.15 -2.11
N ALA A 183 6.56 -0.91 -2.85
CA ALA A 183 7.58 -1.85 -3.31
C ALA A 183 8.65 -1.16 -4.17
N MET A 184 8.26 -0.23 -5.03
CA MET A 184 9.19 0.56 -5.86
C MET A 184 10.06 1.54 -5.07
N THR A 185 9.74 1.83 -3.80
CA THR A 185 10.63 2.61 -2.93
C THR A 185 11.81 1.80 -2.40
N LEU A 186 11.74 0.46 -2.46
CA LEU A 186 12.86 -0.41 -2.10
C LEU A 186 13.73 -0.63 -3.35
N ASP A 187 14.95 -0.13 -3.34
CA ASP A 187 15.87 -0.22 -4.48
C ASP A 187 16.21 -1.68 -4.86
N ASP A 188 16.08 -2.62 -3.94
CA ASP A 188 16.20 -4.06 -4.19
C ASP A 188 15.04 -4.65 -5.02
N LEU A 189 13.83 -4.11 -4.90
CA LEU A 189 12.63 -4.62 -5.57
C LEU A 189 12.29 -3.84 -6.84
N ARG A 190 12.69 -2.57 -6.90
CA ARG A 190 12.38 -1.66 -8.02
C ARG A 190 12.66 -2.27 -9.39
N PRO A 191 13.84 -2.88 -9.66
CA PRO A 191 14.15 -3.41 -10.98
C PRO A 191 13.16 -4.49 -11.47
N ALA A 192 12.61 -5.29 -10.53
CA ALA A 192 11.65 -6.34 -10.87
C ALA A 192 10.26 -5.81 -11.23
N ILE A 193 9.96 -4.54 -10.89
CA ILE A 193 8.64 -3.93 -11.10
C ILE A 193 8.69 -2.89 -12.22
N GLU A 194 9.80 -2.15 -12.33
CA GLU A 194 9.89 -0.92 -13.15
C GLU A 194 9.66 -1.14 -14.64
N SER A 195 9.96 -2.33 -15.16
CA SER A 195 9.74 -2.73 -16.56
C SER A 195 8.36 -3.34 -16.83
N ARG A 196 7.50 -3.46 -15.80
CA ARG A 196 6.20 -4.14 -15.90
C ARG A 196 5.04 -3.15 -16.08
N PRO A 197 3.91 -3.58 -16.65
CA PRO A 197 2.66 -2.81 -16.65
C PRO A 197 2.25 -2.35 -15.25
N ALA A 198 2.51 -3.16 -14.20
CA ALA A 198 2.28 -2.84 -12.80
C ALA A 198 2.95 -1.52 -12.37
N ALA A 199 4.13 -1.17 -12.92
CA ALA A 199 4.80 0.09 -12.62
C ALA A 199 4.03 1.31 -13.16
N GLU A 200 3.42 1.19 -14.32
CA GLU A 200 2.62 2.27 -14.91
C GLU A 200 1.36 2.54 -14.07
N LEU A 201 0.70 1.50 -13.58
CA LEU A 201 -0.41 1.64 -12.63
C LEU A 201 0.05 2.36 -11.36
N ALA A 202 1.17 1.95 -10.76
CA ALA A 202 1.70 2.59 -9.56
C ALA A 202 1.98 4.08 -9.78
N LYS A 203 2.67 4.44 -10.87
CA LYS A 203 3.02 5.83 -11.24
C LYS A 203 1.78 6.68 -11.51
N ARG A 204 0.75 6.09 -12.14
CA ARG A 204 -0.49 6.80 -12.46
C ARG A 204 -1.31 7.15 -11.21
N VAL A 205 -1.43 6.21 -10.28
CA VAL A 205 -2.27 6.38 -9.07
C VAL A 205 -1.53 7.09 -7.95
N VAL A 206 -0.23 6.80 -7.77
CA VAL A 206 0.61 7.36 -6.70
C VAL A 206 1.96 7.86 -7.24
N PRO A 207 1.96 8.90 -8.09
CA PRO A 207 3.16 9.34 -8.82
C PRO A 207 4.34 9.74 -7.92
N ASN A 208 4.05 10.16 -6.70
CA ASN A 208 5.03 10.65 -5.73
C ASN A 208 4.94 9.85 -4.42
N TYR A 209 5.07 8.51 -4.51
CA TYR A 209 5.08 7.70 -3.29
C TYR A 209 6.31 8.07 -2.44
N PRO A 210 6.13 8.48 -1.17
CA PRO A 210 7.24 8.95 -0.34
C PRO A 210 8.13 7.81 0.10
N GLY A 211 9.41 8.11 0.28
CA GLY A 211 10.38 7.20 0.85
C GLY A 211 11.32 6.56 -0.17
N LYS A 212 12.46 6.15 0.34
CA LYS A 212 13.47 5.39 -0.39
C LYS A 212 14.25 4.53 0.59
N THR A 213 14.36 3.23 0.29
CA THR A 213 15.20 2.28 1.01
C THR A 213 16.32 1.81 0.10
N PRO A 214 17.59 2.12 0.39
CA PRO A 214 18.75 1.59 -0.34
C PRO A 214 18.80 0.06 -0.32
N PRO A 215 19.59 -0.58 -1.22
CA PRO A 215 19.76 -2.02 -1.22
C PRO A 215 20.26 -2.52 0.14
N ILE A 216 19.56 -3.50 0.70
CA ILE A 216 19.87 -4.09 2.03
C ILE A 216 19.60 -5.60 2.07
N LEU A 217 18.82 -6.12 1.10
CA LEU A 217 18.50 -7.54 1.02
C LEU A 217 19.74 -8.33 0.58
N PRO A 218 20.00 -9.51 1.18
CA PRO A 218 21.09 -10.37 0.72
C PRO A 218 20.92 -10.73 -0.78
N PRO A 219 21.98 -10.59 -1.60
CA PRO A 219 21.89 -10.86 -3.04
C PRO A 219 21.37 -12.26 -3.38
N ALA A 220 21.67 -13.26 -2.54
CA ALA A 220 21.18 -14.64 -2.71
C ALA A 220 19.66 -14.76 -2.60
N TRP A 221 18.98 -13.83 -1.92
CA TRP A 221 17.52 -13.83 -1.79
C TRP A 221 16.81 -13.21 -3.01
N LEU A 222 17.56 -12.46 -3.85
CA LEU A 222 17.04 -11.74 -5.00
C LEU A 222 17.18 -12.51 -6.32
N GLN A 223 17.73 -13.73 -6.31
CA GLN A 223 18.00 -14.49 -7.53
C GLN A 223 16.72 -14.71 -8.35
N GLN A 224 15.65 -15.16 -7.73
CA GLN A 224 14.37 -15.42 -8.40
C GLN A 224 13.74 -14.15 -9.02
N LEU A 225 13.94 -12.98 -8.39
CA LEU A 225 13.44 -11.71 -8.94
C LEU A 225 14.23 -11.28 -10.20
N ARG A 226 15.51 -11.65 -10.29
CA ARG A 226 16.36 -11.32 -11.45
C ARG A 226 16.08 -12.20 -12.65
N ASP A 227 15.80 -13.49 -12.42
CA ASP A 227 15.54 -14.46 -13.48
C ASP A 227 14.26 -14.13 -14.25
N THR A 228 13.26 -13.54 -13.60
CA THR A 228 12.01 -13.10 -14.23
C THR A 228 12.12 -11.77 -15.00
N THR A 229 13.20 -11.00 -14.81
CA THR A 229 13.41 -9.72 -15.51
C THR A 229 14.13 -9.92 -16.87
N THR A 230 14.71 -11.09 -17.11
CA THR A 230 15.51 -11.41 -18.29
C THR A 230 14.79 -12.30 -19.32
N ALA A 231 13.59 -12.74 -19.06
CA ALA A 231 12.72 -13.51 -19.94
C ALA A 231 11.67 -12.63 -20.61
#